data_3d8a99c6144fd545de37955619e0b7af
#
_entry.id   3d8a99c6144fd545de37955619e0b7af
#
_cell.length_a   1.000
_cell.length_b   1.000
_cell.length_c   1.000
_cell.angle_alpha   90.00
_cell.angle_beta   90.00
_cell.angle_gamma   90.00
#
_symmetry.space_group_name_H-M   'P 1'
#
loop_
_entity.id
_entity.type
_entity.pdbx_description
1 polymer ?
#
loop_
_entity_poly.entity_id
_entity_poly.type
_entity_poly.pdbx_seq_one_letter_code
_entity_poly.pdbx_strand_id
1 'polypeptide(L)'
;MSAKTIIQITDRGDPRIAPFIGVRERDLTGGADGRFIVEGKVPLSILLTQSRFEVDSLFLCETRLAPLASLLKDVPKGVPIYTAPQSLMDEIAGFPIHRGILACARKGSQMDLSAILSGQRILVLNQLSNHDNVGAAFRNAAAFGVDGIIVDSQSCDPLYRKAIRVSSGASLWLPFHHGGRGEDHVSALKAEGFAVWAMTPRTDAAALYAQPVPDKLAIVLGAEGPGLPDGLIAAAHPVRIPMSPGFDSVNVATAGAIALAHVFSAEH
;
A
#
# COMPACT_ATOMS: atom_id res chain seq x y z
N MET A 1 -2.87 28.48 20.91
CA MET A 1 -2.59 27.66 19.71
C MET A 1 -1.29 28.13 19.13
N SER A 2 -0.24 27.28 19.08
CA SER A 2 1.03 27.66 18.44
C SER A 2 0.79 27.79 16.93
N ALA A 3 1.19 28.92 16.35
CA ALA A 3 1.08 29.14 14.91
C ALA A 3 1.88 28.07 14.15
N LYS A 4 1.28 27.47 13.14
CA LYS A 4 1.98 26.56 12.24
C LYS A 4 3.05 27.35 11.47
N THR A 5 4.23 26.79 11.32
CA THR A 5 5.30 27.44 10.56
C THR A 5 5.06 27.21 9.07
N ILE A 6 4.52 28.22 8.39
CA ILE A 6 4.35 28.22 6.92
C ILE A 6 5.53 29.00 6.34
N ILE A 7 6.23 28.39 5.41
CA ILE A 7 7.45 28.92 4.79
C ILE A 7 7.26 28.96 3.28
N GLN A 8 7.31 30.14 2.70
CA GLN A 8 7.25 30.31 1.26
C GLN A 8 8.60 29.93 0.61
N ILE A 9 8.53 29.12 -0.42
CA ILE A 9 9.65 28.71 -1.26
C ILE A 9 9.58 29.50 -2.57
N THR A 10 10.70 30.15 -2.90
CA THR A 10 10.84 30.98 -4.11
C THR A 10 11.95 30.48 -5.02
N ASP A 11 12.78 29.56 -4.54
CA ASP A 11 13.90 28.99 -5.28
C ASP A 11 13.81 27.46 -5.30
N ARG A 12 13.92 26.87 -6.50
CA ARG A 12 13.96 25.41 -6.70
C ARG A 12 15.17 24.73 -6.03
N GLY A 13 16.24 25.48 -5.80
CA GLY A 13 17.47 25.01 -5.14
C GLY A 13 17.43 25.08 -3.62
N ASP A 14 16.31 25.47 -3.01
CA ASP A 14 16.20 25.57 -1.55
C ASP A 14 16.42 24.18 -0.90
N PRO A 15 17.45 24.01 -0.04
CA PRO A 15 17.77 22.72 0.57
C PRO A 15 16.66 22.16 1.45
N ARG A 16 15.75 22.97 1.94
CA ARG A 16 14.62 22.54 2.80
C ARG A 16 13.61 21.68 2.06
N ILE A 17 13.52 21.82 0.74
CA ILE A 17 12.61 21.04 -0.12
C ILE A 17 13.29 19.87 -0.83
N ALA A 18 14.54 19.54 -0.45
CA ALA A 18 15.28 18.43 -1.06
C ALA A 18 14.48 17.12 -1.23
N PRO A 19 13.61 16.70 -0.28
CA PRO A 19 12.78 15.51 -0.44
C PRO A 19 11.76 15.58 -1.58
N PHE A 20 11.45 16.77 -2.08
CA PHE A 20 10.46 17.00 -3.13
C PHE A 20 11.07 17.26 -4.49
N ILE A 21 12.41 17.39 -4.59
CA ILE A 21 13.10 17.64 -5.85
C ILE A 21 13.15 16.37 -6.68
N GLY A 22 12.63 16.48 -7.93
CA GLY A 22 12.68 15.38 -8.89
C GLY A 22 12.08 14.10 -8.34
N VAL A 23 10.92 14.16 -7.71
CA VAL A 23 10.20 13.03 -7.10
C VAL A 23 9.92 11.99 -8.16
N ARG A 24 10.99 11.43 -8.69
CA ARG A 24 10.96 10.22 -9.49
C ARG A 24 10.91 9.04 -8.55
N GLU A 25 10.11 8.16 -8.91
CA GLU A 25 9.59 7.01 -8.20
C GLU A 25 10.67 6.10 -7.57
N ARG A 26 11.92 6.23 -7.89
CA ARG A 26 12.98 5.33 -7.42
C ARG A 26 13.71 5.78 -6.15
N ASP A 27 13.67 7.06 -5.80
CA ASP A 27 14.69 7.60 -4.93
C ASP A 27 14.30 7.69 -3.44
N LEU A 28 12.99 7.58 -3.11
CA LEU A 28 12.52 7.79 -1.73
C LEU A 28 12.01 6.53 -1.02
N THR A 29 11.75 5.45 -1.73
CA THR A 29 11.25 4.19 -1.13
C THR A 29 12.35 3.21 -0.74
N GLY A 30 13.54 3.36 -1.29
CA GLY A 30 14.72 2.54 -0.99
C GLY A 30 15.94 3.32 -0.53
N GLY A 31 15.84 4.66 -0.38
CA GLY A 31 16.96 5.52 -0.02
C GLY A 31 17.46 5.29 1.41
N ALA A 32 18.72 5.63 1.66
CA ALA A 32 19.37 5.50 2.98
C ALA A 32 18.60 6.22 4.10
N ASP A 33 17.81 7.24 3.76
CA ASP A 33 17.04 8.05 4.70
C ASP A 33 15.64 7.49 5.03
N GLY A 34 15.20 6.43 4.36
CA GLY A 34 13.91 5.78 4.64
C GLY A 34 12.70 6.72 4.54
N ARG A 35 12.70 7.70 3.62
CA ARG A 35 11.59 8.62 3.39
C ARG A 35 10.70 8.16 2.24
N PHE A 36 9.43 8.62 2.24
CA PHE A 36 8.50 8.41 1.14
C PHE A 36 7.59 9.62 0.95
N ILE A 37 7.00 9.74 -0.24
CA ILE A 37 6.13 10.86 -0.61
C ILE A 37 4.67 10.43 -0.65
N VAL A 38 3.83 11.25 -0.04
CA VAL A 38 2.37 11.14 -0.06
C VAL A 38 1.80 12.27 -0.93
N GLU A 39 0.95 11.92 -1.90
CA GLU A 39 0.33 12.86 -2.82
C GLU A 39 -1.19 12.89 -2.67
N GLY A 40 -1.75 14.08 -2.51
CA GLY A 40 -3.19 14.34 -2.56
C GLY A 40 -3.86 14.42 -1.19
N LYS A 41 -5.10 14.98 -1.20
CA LYS A 41 -5.83 15.33 0.04
C LYS A 41 -6.20 14.11 0.88
N VAL A 42 -6.72 13.05 0.26
CA VAL A 42 -7.17 11.85 0.99
C VAL A 42 -6.00 11.13 1.65
N PRO A 43 -4.90 10.78 0.93
CA PRO A 43 -3.73 10.18 1.57
C PRO A 43 -3.11 11.10 2.64
N LEU A 44 -3.06 12.43 2.43
CA LEU A 44 -2.57 13.36 3.44
C LEU A 44 -3.43 13.32 4.71
N SER A 45 -4.76 13.28 4.58
CA SER A 45 -5.65 13.17 5.74
C SER A 45 -5.36 11.90 6.53
N ILE A 46 -5.22 10.76 5.85
CA ILE A 46 -4.90 9.49 6.49
C ILE A 46 -3.51 9.53 7.14
N LEU A 47 -2.52 10.10 6.47
CA LEU A 47 -1.17 10.26 7.03
C LEU A 47 -1.19 11.04 8.35
N LEU A 48 -2.00 12.09 8.44
CA LEU A 48 -2.06 12.97 9.62
C LEU A 48 -2.91 12.42 10.77
N THR A 49 -3.91 11.54 10.50
CA THR A 49 -4.92 11.17 11.49
C THR A 49 -4.94 9.68 11.86
N GLN A 50 -4.42 8.79 11.02
CA GLN A 50 -4.55 7.34 11.19
C GLN A 50 -3.23 6.58 11.00
N SER A 51 -2.24 7.21 10.39
CA SER A 51 -0.98 6.56 10.01
C SER A 51 -0.06 6.36 11.21
N ARG A 52 0.74 5.29 11.14
CA ARG A 52 1.86 5.04 12.06
C ARG A 52 3.16 5.77 11.67
N PHE A 53 3.19 6.40 10.51
CA PHE A 53 4.39 7.01 9.96
C PHE A 53 4.53 8.47 10.41
N GLU A 54 5.76 8.87 10.70
CA GLU A 54 6.07 10.24 11.10
C GLU A 54 6.12 11.18 9.89
N VAL A 55 5.43 12.31 10.01
CA VAL A 55 5.47 13.36 9.00
C VAL A 55 6.73 14.20 9.18
N ASP A 56 7.52 14.32 8.12
CA ASP A 56 8.76 15.11 8.10
C ASP A 56 8.50 16.55 7.63
N SER A 57 7.71 16.72 6.58
CA SER A 57 7.35 18.04 6.04
C SER A 57 6.16 17.96 5.07
N LEU A 58 5.51 19.11 4.83
CA LEU A 58 4.51 19.28 3.79
C LEU A 58 5.00 20.27 2.73
N PHE A 59 4.60 20.04 1.46
CA PHE A 59 4.82 20.98 0.38
C PHE A 59 3.53 21.19 -0.42
N LEU A 60 2.96 22.38 -0.34
CA LEU A 60 1.61 22.69 -0.80
C LEU A 60 1.62 23.85 -1.81
N CYS A 61 0.79 23.75 -2.83
CA CYS A 61 0.47 24.91 -3.61
C CYS A 61 -0.23 25.96 -2.73
N GLU A 62 0.13 27.23 -2.86
CA GLU A 62 -0.44 28.34 -2.08
C GLU A 62 -1.97 28.36 -2.10
N THR A 63 -2.57 28.02 -3.24
CA THR A 63 -4.04 27.96 -3.41
C THR A 63 -4.70 26.83 -2.61
N ARG A 64 -3.91 25.90 -2.05
CA ARG A 64 -4.41 24.77 -1.24
C ARG A 64 -4.46 25.07 0.25
N LEU A 65 -3.83 26.13 0.73
CA LEU A 65 -3.81 26.48 2.16
C LEU A 65 -5.22 26.65 2.74
N ALA A 66 -6.04 27.49 2.11
CA ALA A 66 -7.39 27.76 2.58
C ALA A 66 -8.31 26.51 2.53
N PRO A 67 -8.37 25.73 1.43
CA PRO A 67 -9.15 24.50 1.37
C PRO A 67 -8.70 23.40 2.34
N LEU A 68 -7.44 23.45 2.81
CA LEU A 68 -6.87 22.48 3.75
C LEU A 68 -6.79 22.99 5.20
N ALA A 69 -7.26 24.19 5.49
CA ALA A 69 -7.08 24.83 6.79
C ALA A 69 -7.55 23.99 7.98
N SER A 70 -8.62 23.20 7.82
CA SER A 70 -9.06 22.25 8.86
C SER A 70 -8.05 21.12 9.06
N LEU A 71 -7.63 20.47 7.98
CA LEU A 71 -6.70 19.35 8.00
C LEU A 71 -5.32 19.77 8.50
N LEU A 72 -4.87 20.98 8.17
CA LEU A 72 -3.57 21.49 8.62
C LEU A 72 -3.50 21.68 10.14
N LYS A 73 -4.61 21.66 10.87
CA LYS A 73 -4.60 21.65 12.35
C LYS A 73 -3.98 20.38 12.91
N ASP A 74 -4.12 19.26 12.18
CA ASP A 74 -3.63 17.94 12.59
C ASP A 74 -2.12 17.74 12.30
N VAL A 75 -1.49 18.65 11.57
CA VAL A 75 -0.03 18.60 11.34
C VAL A 75 0.71 18.68 12.69
N PRO A 76 1.65 17.77 13.00
CA PRO A 76 2.38 17.80 14.27
C PRO A 76 3.14 19.12 14.50
N LYS A 77 3.35 19.47 15.77
CA LYS A 77 4.16 20.66 16.11
C LYS A 77 5.59 20.48 15.61
N GLY A 78 6.15 21.53 15.04
CA GLY A 78 7.53 21.52 14.53
C GLY A 78 7.66 21.00 13.09
N VAL A 79 6.64 20.36 12.53
CA VAL A 79 6.63 19.94 11.12
C VAL A 79 6.43 21.19 10.23
N PRO A 80 7.38 21.51 9.34
CA PRO A 80 7.29 22.67 8.46
C PRO A 80 6.27 22.43 7.34
N ILE A 81 5.59 23.50 6.95
CA ILE A 81 4.70 23.55 5.80
C ILE A 81 5.33 24.50 4.79
N TYR A 82 5.88 23.93 3.72
CA TYR A 82 6.41 24.70 2.60
C TYR A 82 5.30 25.02 1.62
N THR A 83 5.35 26.20 1.02
CA THR A 83 4.38 26.64 0.01
C THR A 83 5.08 27.25 -1.19
N ALA A 84 4.51 27.04 -2.38
CA ALA A 84 4.97 27.67 -3.61
C ALA A 84 3.80 27.86 -4.59
N PRO A 85 3.94 28.72 -5.61
CA PRO A 85 3.06 28.72 -6.77
C PRO A 85 3.09 27.35 -7.50
N GLN A 86 2.00 27.00 -8.18
CA GLN A 86 1.88 25.71 -8.88
C GLN A 86 3.03 25.47 -9.89
N SER A 87 3.39 26.50 -10.64
CA SER A 87 4.49 26.41 -11.63
C SER A 87 5.83 26.01 -11.01
N LEU A 88 6.16 26.59 -9.86
CA LEU A 88 7.39 26.26 -9.14
C LEU A 88 7.32 24.85 -8.52
N MET A 89 6.15 24.44 -8.02
CA MET A 89 5.96 23.07 -7.53
C MET A 89 6.18 22.03 -8.62
N ASP A 90 5.64 22.25 -9.82
CA ASP A 90 5.77 21.34 -10.95
C ASP A 90 7.24 21.25 -11.41
N GLU A 91 7.95 22.37 -11.42
CA GLU A 91 9.37 22.42 -11.72
C GLU A 91 10.22 21.65 -10.67
N ILE A 92 9.93 21.83 -9.38
CA ILE A 92 10.62 21.14 -8.27
C ILE A 92 10.38 19.65 -8.34
N ALA A 93 9.14 19.21 -8.50
CA ALA A 93 8.79 17.80 -8.56
C ALA A 93 9.25 17.11 -9.86
N GLY A 94 9.47 17.88 -10.92
CA GLY A 94 9.87 17.39 -12.24
C GLY A 94 8.72 16.80 -13.08
N PHE A 95 7.46 17.05 -12.67
CA PHE A 95 6.24 16.69 -13.40
C PHE A 95 5.05 17.54 -12.93
N PRO A 96 3.99 17.70 -13.72
CA PRO A 96 2.78 18.43 -13.31
C PRO A 96 2.10 17.76 -12.11
N ILE A 97 2.05 18.46 -10.98
CA ILE A 97 1.37 18.01 -9.77
C ILE A 97 -0.10 18.45 -9.82
N HIS A 98 -0.98 17.62 -10.34
CA HIS A 98 -2.39 17.97 -10.56
C HIS A 98 -3.14 18.41 -9.30
N ARG A 99 -2.70 18.01 -8.11
CA ARG A 99 -3.40 18.28 -6.85
C ARG A 99 -2.74 19.34 -5.98
N GLY A 100 -1.49 19.72 -6.26
CA GLY A 100 -0.74 20.72 -5.49
C GLY A 100 -0.59 20.37 -4.01
N ILE A 101 -0.51 19.08 -3.65
CA ILE A 101 -0.44 18.59 -2.27
C ILE A 101 0.57 17.46 -2.21
N LEU A 102 1.69 17.68 -1.54
CA LEU A 102 2.71 16.68 -1.23
C LEU A 102 3.01 16.70 0.27
N ALA A 103 3.34 15.53 0.82
CA ALA A 103 3.95 15.40 2.13
C ALA A 103 5.11 14.42 2.06
N CYS A 104 6.14 14.67 2.83
CA CYS A 104 7.24 13.74 3.08
C CYS A 104 7.05 13.09 4.44
N ALA A 105 7.20 11.77 4.51
CA ALA A 105 7.11 11.01 5.74
C ALA A 105 8.26 9.99 5.85
N ARG A 106 8.51 9.49 7.06
CA ARG A 106 9.56 8.52 7.37
C ARG A 106 8.99 7.12 7.49
N LYS A 107 9.66 6.12 6.92
CA LYS A 107 9.25 4.71 7.02
C LYS A 107 9.32 4.17 8.45
N GLY A 108 10.28 4.66 9.23
CA GLY A 108 10.57 4.09 10.55
C GLY A 108 11.05 2.63 10.48
N SER A 109 10.89 1.91 11.57
CA SER A 109 11.16 0.46 11.61
C SER A 109 10.08 -0.32 10.85
N GLN A 110 10.53 -1.36 10.16
CA GLN A 110 9.60 -2.31 9.53
C GLN A 110 8.84 -3.08 10.60
N MET A 111 7.57 -3.40 10.32
CA MET A 111 6.77 -4.25 11.20
C MET A 111 7.23 -5.71 11.09
N ASP A 112 7.42 -6.36 12.21
CA ASP A 112 7.82 -7.76 12.26
C ASP A 112 6.73 -8.67 11.69
N LEU A 113 7.12 -9.77 11.06
CA LEU A 113 6.19 -10.76 10.51
C LEU A 113 5.29 -11.33 11.60
N SER A 114 5.80 -11.58 12.80
CA SER A 114 5.04 -12.09 13.95
C SER A 114 3.85 -11.20 14.33
N ALA A 115 3.99 -9.88 14.19
CA ALA A 115 2.90 -8.95 14.44
C ALA A 115 1.75 -9.13 13.42
N ILE A 116 2.06 -9.44 12.17
CA ILE A 116 1.05 -9.73 11.14
C ILE A 116 0.39 -11.08 11.41
N LEU A 117 1.17 -12.10 11.79
CA LEU A 117 0.69 -13.45 12.04
C LEU A 117 -0.24 -13.56 13.28
N SER A 118 -0.35 -12.52 14.10
CA SER A 118 -1.32 -12.44 15.20
C SER A 118 -2.76 -12.20 14.76
N GLY A 119 -2.98 -11.79 13.51
CA GLY A 119 -4.32 -11.61 12.92
C GLY A 119 -5.04 -12.92 12.58
N GLN A 120 -6.22 -12.81 12.00
CA GLN A 120 -7.02 -13.96 11.51
C GLN A 120 -7.17 -13.95 9.99
N ARG A 121 -7.17 -12.78 9.36
CA ARG A 121 -7.34 -12.57 7.91
C ARG A 121 -6.10 -11.89 7.35
N ILE A 122 -5.31 -12.64 6.58
CA ILE A 122 -4.04 -12.17 6.02
C ILE A 122 -4.10 -12.20 4.49
N LEU A 123 -3.62 -11.14 3.85
CA LEU A 123 -3.38 -11.11 2.42
C LEU A 123 -1.88 -11.21 2.15
N VAL A 124 -1.46 -12.11 1.27
CA VAL A 124 -0.06 -12.27 0.87
C VAL A 124 0.10 -11.87 -0.59
N LEU A 125 1.01 -10.95 -0.86
CA LEU A 125 1.38 -10.50 -2.20
C LEU A 125 2.73 -11.09 -2.56
N ASN A 126 2.77 -11.93 -3.59
CA ASN A 126 3.97 -12.64 -4.03
C ASN A 126 4.36 -12.21 -5.44
N GLN A 127 5.50 -11.54 -5.58
CA GLN A 127 6.08 -11.06 -6.84
C GLN A 127 5.19 -10.07 -7.61
N LEU A 128 4.42 -9.24 -6.93
CA LEU A 128 3.63 -8.18 -7.56
C LEU A 128 4.50 -7.00 -7.95
N SER A 129 4.92 -6.93 -9.20
CA SER A 129 5.81 -5.89 -9.73
C SER A 129 5.09 -4.60 -10.17
N ASN A 130 3.75 -4.60 -10.20
CA ASN A 130 2.96 -3.44 -10.59
C ASN A 130 2.40 -2.70 -9.37
N HIS A 131 2.79 -1.44 -9.20
CA HIS A 131 2.35 -0.60 -8.09
C HIS A 131 0.83 -0.35 -8.04
N ASP A 132 0.15 -0.35 -9.18
CA ASP A 132 -1.32 -0.22 -9.23
C ASP A 132 -1.97 -1.45 -8.59
N ASN A 133 -1.44 -2.65 -8.84
CA ASN A 133 -1.96 -3.88 -8.27
C ASN A 133 -1.66 -3.98 -6.77
N VAL A 134 -0.46 -3.60 -6.34
CA VAL A 134 -0.16 -3.51 -4.91
C VAL A 134 -1.10 -2.51 -4.22
N GLY A 135 -1.25 -1.31 -4.77
CA GLY A 135 -2.16 -0.30 -4.22
C GLY A 135 -3.61 -0.77 -4.19
N ALA A 136 -4.10 -1.40 -5.26
CA ALA A 136 -5.46 -1.94 -5.33
C ALA A 136 -5.67 -3.10 -4.35
N ALA A 137 -4.67 -3.98 -4.17
CA ALA A 137 -4.72 -5.06 -3.17
C ALA A 137 -4.85 -4.50 -1.75
N PHE A 138 -4.07 -3.47 -1.39
CA PHE A 138 -4.21 -2.79 -0.10
C PHE A 138 -5.57 -2.15 0.09
N ARG A 139 -6.13 -1.52 -0.95
CA ARG A 139 -7.47 -0.93 -0.90
C ARG A 139 -8.54 -1.98 -0.68
N ASN A 140 -8.46 -3.10 -1.39
CA ASN A 140 -9.39 -4.22 -1.25
C ASN A 140 -9.28 -4.86 0.14
N ALA A 141 -8.05 -5.09 0.62
CA ALA A 141 -7.79 -5.60 1.96
C ALA A 141 -8.42 -4.73 3.05
N ALA A 142 -8.25 -3.41 2.95
CA ALA A 142 -8.88 -2.45 3.85
C ALA A 142 -10.41 -2.49 3.80
N ALA A 143 -10.99 -2.62 2.59
CA ALA A 143 -12.43 -2.64 2.38
C ALA A 143 -13.10 -3.91 2.96
N PHE A 144 -12.38 -5.04 3.00
CA PHE A 144 -12.88 -6.32 3.46
C PHE A 144 -12.28 -6.79 4.79
N GLY A 145 -11.78 -5.86 5.61
CA GLY A 145 -11.41 -6.14 6.99
C GLY A 145 -10.23 -7.10 7.18
N VAL A 146 -9.24 -7.08 6.27
CA VAL A 146 -8.00 -7.84 6.43
C VAL A 146 -7.18 -7.27 7.57
N ASP A 147 -6.68 -8.11 8.49
CA ASP A 147 -5.92 -7.69 9.67
C ASP A 147 -4.49 -7.25 9.34
N GLY A 148 -3.90 -7.84 8.30
CA GLY A 148 -2.55 -7.49 7.87
C GLY A 148 -2.18 -8.04 6.50
N ILE A 149 -1.12 -7.47 5.92
CA ILE A 149 -0.62 -7.84 4.60
C ILE A 149 0.84 -8.28 4.71
N ILE A 150 1.19 -9.36 4.03
CA ILE A 150 2.57 -9.78 3.83
C ILE A 150 2.91 -9.49 2.36
N VAL A 151 3.99 -8.74 2.15
CA VAL A 151 4.50 -8.38 0.83
C VAL A 151 5.90 -8.98 0.71
N ASP A 152 6.13 -9.85 -0.25
CA ASP A 152 7.45 -10.45 -0.43
C ASP A 152 8.51 -9.44 -0.91
N SER A 153 9.79 -9.84 -0.85
CA SER A 153 10.91 -8.96 -1.23
C SER A 153 10.98 -8.63 -2.73
N GLN A 154 10.22 -9.35 -3.58
CA GLN A 154 10.18 -9.13 -5.03
C GLN A 154 8.98 -8.27 -5.46
N SER A 155 8.04 -8.04 -4.56
CA SER A 155 6.91 -7.15 -4.82
C SER A 155 7.30 -5.68 -4.67
N CYS A 156 6.56 -4.81 -5.34
CA CYS A 156 6.70 -3.37 -5.20
C CYS A 156 6.45 -2.89 -3.76
N ASP A 157 7.15 -1.83 -3.38
CA ASP A 157 6.98 -1.20 -2.07
C ASP A 157 5.58 -0.55 -1.92
N PRO A 158 4.79 -0.92 -0.90
CA PRO A 158 3.47 -0.34 -0.64
C PRO A 158 3.51 1.17 -0.31
N LEU A 159 4.65 1.68 0.15
CA LEU A 159 4.87 3.11 0.44
C LEU A 159 5.34 3.91 -0.77
N TYR A 160 5.35 3.28 -1.93
CA TYR A 160 5.57 3.96 -3.17
C TYR A 160 4.42 4.93 -3.47
N ARG A 161 4.73 6.17 -3.87
CA ARG A 161 3.74 7.24 -4.06
C ARG A 161 2.50 6.82 -4.87
N LYS A 162 2.71 6.05 -5.95
CA LYS A 162 1.61 5.55 -6.80
C LYS A 162 0.76 4.51 -6.05
N ALA A 163 1.38 3.57 -5.32
CA ALA A 163 0.67 2.57 -4.53
C ALA A 163 -0.16 3.22 -3.41
N ILE A 164 0.40 4.20 -2.69
CA ILE A 164 -0.33 4.99 -1.69
C ILE A 164 -1.57 5.66 -2.30
N ARG A 165 -1.41 6.27 -3.48
CA ARG A 165 -2.51 6.95 -4.17
C ARG A 165 -3.62 5.98 -4.60
N VAL A 166 -3.26 4.85 -5.21
CA VAL A 166 -4.21 3.83 -5.68
C VAL A 166 -4.91 3.17 -4.52
N SER A 167 -4.19 2.90 -3.42
CA SER A 167 -4.79 2.36 -2.20
C SER A 167 -5.72 3.35 -1.47
N SER A 168 -5.83 4.59 -1.97
CA SER A 168 -6.51 5.69 -1.24
C SER A 168 -5.93 5.92 0.16
N GLY A 169 -4.63 5.60 0.36
CA GLY A 169 -3.93 5.73 1.62
C GLY A 169 -4.05 4.51 2.56
N ALA A 170 -4.68 3.41 2.14
CA ALA A 170 -4.78 2.21 2.97
C ALA A 170 -3.40 1.67 3.38
N SER A 171 -2.39 1.76 2.51
CA SER A 171 -1.01 1.38 2.84
C SER A 171 -0.35 2.22 3.94
N LEU A 172 -0.95 3.34 4.35
CA LEU A 172 -0.43 4.18 5.43
C LEU A 172 -0.88 3.71 6.83
N TRP A 173 -1.96 2.94 6.93
CA TRP A 173 -2.51 2.53 8.23
C TRP A 173 -2.68 1.01 8.38
N LEU A 174 -3.00 0.29 7.29
CA LEU A 174 -3.15 -1.16 7.35
C LEU A 174 -1.81 -1.82 7.69
N PRO A 175 -1.74 -2.70 8.70
CA PRO A 175 -0.51 -3.36 9.08
C PRO A 175 0.07 -4.16 7.92
N PHE A 176 1.39 -4.05 7.67
CA PHE A 176 2.06 -4.89 6.70
C PHE A 176 3.52 -5.17 7.07
N HIS A 177 3.99 -6.35 6.67
CA HIS A 177 5.39 -6.75 6.62
C HIS A 177 5.85 -6.74 5.16
N HIS A 178 7.04 -6.22 4.86
CA HIS A 178 7.61 -6.20 3.51
C HIS A 178 9.01 -6.81 3.52
N GLY A 179 9.16 -7.96 2.90
CA GLY A 179 10.44 -8.69 2.80
C GLY A 179 10.22 -10.19 2.80
N GLY A 180 11.31 -10.96 2.83
CA GLY A 180 11.26 -12.43 2.82
C GLY A 180 10.82 -13.02 1.49
N ARG A 181 10.58 -14.33 1.48
CA ARG A 181 10.17 -15.12 0.30
C ARG A 181 8.78 -15.70 0.52
N GLY A 182 8.03 -15.87 -0.57
CA GLY A 182 6.66 -16.40 -0.51
C GLY A 182 6.57 -17.76 0.17
N GLU A 183 7.52 -18.67 -0.10
CA GLU A 183 7.56 -20.00 0.48
C GLU A 183 7.77 -19.97 2.00
N ASP A 184 8.64 -19.07 2.48
CA ASP A 184 8.90 -18.88 3.92
C ASP A 184 7.66 -18.34 4.62
N HIS A 185 6.94 -17.40 3.97
CA HIS A 185 5.71 -16.84 4.48
C HIS A 185 4.59 -17.88 4.58
N VAL A 186 4.40 -18.74 3.55
CA VAL A 186 3.44 -19.84 3.59
C VAL A 186 3.76 -20.82 4.71
N SER A 187 5.05 -21.14 4.90
CA SER A 187 5.50 -22.02 5.97
C SER A 187 5.21 -21.42 7.35
N ALA A 188 5.50 -20.15 7.57
CA ALA A 188 5.22 -19.44 8.81
C ALA A 188 3.71 -19.36 9.10
N LEU A 189 2.88 -19.04 8.10
CA LEU A 189 1.42 -19.00 8.23
C LEU A 189 0.84 -20.35 8.65
N LYS A 190 1.31 -21.44 8.03
CA LYS A 190 0.87 -22.80 8.40
C LYS A 190 1.29 -23.19 9.80
N ALA A 191 2.50 -22.80 10.22
CA ALA A 191 2.98 -23.04 11.60
C ALA A 191 2.10 -22.34 12.64
N GLU A 192 1.51 -21.17 12.29
CA GLU A 192 0.59 -20.40 13.13
C GLU A 192 -0.88 -20.85 12.97
N GLY A 193 -1.14 -21.94 12.27
CA GLY A 193 -2.46 -22.54 12.15
C GLY A 193 -3.38 -21.92 11.09
N PHE A 194 -2.83 -21.12 10.15
CA PHE A 194 -3.62 -20.60 9.04
C PHE A 194 -3.90 -21.69 8.00
N ALA A 195 -5.14 -21.74 7.51
CA ALA A 195 -5.41 -22.25 6.18
C ALA A 195 -4.87 -21.25 5.15
N VAL A 196 -4.16 -21.73 4.13
CA VAL A 196 -3.53 -20.87 3.12
C VAL A 196 -4.15 -21.18 1.76
N TRP A 197 -4.88 -20.23 1.19
CA TRP A 197 -5.45 -20.33 -0.15
C TRP A 197 -4.51 -19.70 -1.17
N ALA A 198 -4.01 -20.52 -2.11
CA ALA A 198 -3.22 -20.05 -3.26
C ALA A 198 -4.16 -19.75 -4.43
N MET A 199 -4.37 -18.47 -4.74
CA MET A 199 -5.24 -18.08 -5.84
C MET A 199 -4.56 -18.41 -7.18
N THR A 200 -5.22 -19.25 -7.98
CA THR A 200 -4.71 -19.73 -9.27
C THR A 200 -5.86 -19.94 -10.26
N PRO A 201 -5.67 -19.69 -11.57
CA PRO A 201 -6.69 -19.99 -12.57
C PRO A 201 -6.73 -21.46 -13.00
N ARG A 202 -5.89 -22.34 -12.44
CA ARG A 202 -5.82 -23.77 -12.80
C ARG A 202 -7.17 -24.46 -12.70
N THR A 203 -7.51 -25.27 -13.68
CA THR A 203 -8.79 -25.95 -13.77
C THR A 203 -8.98 -27.07 -12.74
N ASP A 204 -7.87 -27.64 -12.24
CA ASP A 204 -7.82 -28.64 -11.18
C ASP A 204 -7.90 -28.05 -9.77
N ALA A 205 -7.81 -26.71 -9.63
CA ALA A 205 -7.95 -26.02 -8.34
C ALA A 205 -9.43 -26.03 -7.87
N ALA A 206 -9.61 -26.01 -6.55
CA ALA A 206 -10.92 -25.99 -5.92
C ALA A 206 -11.70 -24.70 -6.25
N ALA A 207 -12.98 -24.77 -6.52
CA ALA A 207 -13.79 -23.59 -6.79
C ALA A 207 -13.98 -22.74 -5.53
N LEU A 208 -13.73 -21.43 -5.61
CA LEU A 208 -13.79 -20.49 -4.49
C LEU A 208 -15.11 -20.57 -3.72
N TYR A 209 -16.22 -20.51 -4.43
CA TYR A 209 -17.56 -20.47 -3.83
C TYR A 209 -18.02 -21.78 -3.19
N ALA A 210 -17.27 -22.87 -3.39
CA ALA A 210 -17.51 -24.15 -2.75
C ALA A 210 -16.63 -24.38 -1.51
N GLN A 211 -15.74 -23.42 -1.17
CA GLN A 211 -14.85 -23.58 -0.04
C GLN A 211 -15.49 -23.05 1.24
N PRO A 212 -15.49 -23.82 2.34
CA PRO A 212 -15.80 -23.27 3.64
C PRO A 212 -14.71 -22.27 4.05
N VAL A 213 -15.12 -21.16 4.66
CA VAL A 213 -14.18 -20.13 5.12
C VAL A 213 -13.62 -20.54 6.50
N PRO A 214 -12.30 -20.78 6.60
CA PRO A 214 -11.66 -21.12 7.88
C PRO A 214 -11.58 -19.94 8.84
N ASP A 215 -11.50 -20.21 10.15
CA ASP A 215 -11.36 -19.16 11.19
C ASP A 215 -10.06 -18.35 11.04
N LYS A 216 -8.95 -19.00 10.66
CA LYS A 216 -7.69 -18.37 10.30
C LYS A 216 -7.37 -18.62 8.84
N LEU A 217 -7.36 -17.58 8.02
CA LEU A 217 -7.17 -17.69 6.59
C LEU A 217 -6.15 -16.69 6.06
N ALA A 218 -5.20 -17.18 5.27
CA ALA A 218 -4.34 -16.37 4.42
C ALA A 218 -4.66 -16.61 2.95
N ILE A 219 -4.83 -15.52 2.18
CA ILE A 219 -5.03 -15.57 0.73
C ILE A 219 -3.75 -15.11 0.06
N VAL A 220 -3.18 -15.93 -0.82
CA VAL A 220 -1.94 -15.65 -1.54
C VAL A 220 -2.25 -15.29 -2.99
N LEU A 221 -1.80 -14.10 -3.40
CA LEU A 221 -1.90 -13.59 -4.77
C LEU A 221 -0.52 -13.61 -5.44
N GLY A 222 -0.47 -14.08 -6.68
CA GLY A 222 0.76 -14.20 -7.46
C GLY A 222 0.96 -13.12 -8.50
N ALA A 223 2.14 -13.12 -9.11
CA ALA A 223 2.52 -12.21 -10.19
C ALA A 223 1.55 -12.23 -11.38
N GLU A 224 1.49 -11.11 -12.09
CA GLU A 224 0.81 -11.05 -13.39
C GLU A 224 1.58 -11.87 -14.43
N GLY A 225 0.85 -12.62 -15.23
CA GLY A 225 1.39 -13.53 -16.25
C GLY A 225 1.78 -14.89 -15.66
N PRO A 226 2.92 -15.07 -15.00
CA PRO A 226 3.36 -16.37 -14.50
C PRO A 226 2.49 -16.91 -13.33
N GLY A 227 1.79 -16.04 -12.60
CA GLY A 227 1.02 -16.45 -11.42
C GLY A 227 1.89 -16.81 -10.22
N LEU A 228 1.41 -17.74 -9.40
CA LEU A 228 2.15 -18.27 -8.27
C LEU A 228 3.09 -19.40 -8.72
N PRO A 229 4.31 -19.52 -8.16
CA PRO A 229 5.20 -20.66 -8.41
C PRO A 229 4.55 -21.99 -8.02
N ASP A 230 4.83 -23.06 -8.79
CA ASP A 230 4.28 -24.40 -8.55
C ASP A 230 4.53 -24.94 -7.15
N GLY A 231 5.73 -24.68 -6.61
CA GLY A 231 6.09 -25.09 -5.26
C GLY A 231 5.22 -24.40 -4.19
N LEU A 232 4.87 -23.14 -4.41
CA LEU A 232 4.02 -22.39 -3.49
C LEU A 232 2.56 -22.90 -3.59
N ILE A 233 2.07 -23.15 -4.81
CA ILE A 233 0.73 -23.72 -5.03
C ILE A 233 0.63 -25.11 -4.36
N ALA A 234 1.64 -25.96 -4.52
CA ALA A 234 1.69 -27.29 -3.89
C ALA A 234 1.78 -27.24 -2.36
N ALA A 235 2.38 -26.18 -1.81
CA ALA A 235 2.50 -25.98 -0.36
C ALA A 235 1.22 -25.41 0.28
N ALA A 236 0.23 -24.96 -0.51
CA ALA A 236 -1.00 -24.32 -0.06
C ALA A 236 -2.23 -25.08 -0.60
N HIS A 237 -3.43 -24.56 -0.33
CA HIS A 237 -4.67 -25.04 -0.93
C HIS A 237 -4.97 -24.23 -2.20
N PRO A 238 -4.87 -24.82 -3.42
CA PRO A 238 -5.15 -24.10 -4.65
C PRO A 238 -6.63 -23.80 -4.79
N VAL A 239 -6.96 -22.53 -5.00
CA VAL A 239 -8.34 -22.04 -5.14
C VAL A 239 -8.47 -21.20 -6.40
N ARG A 240 -9.51 -21.45 -7.19
CA ARG A 240 -9.81 -20.72 -8.41
C ARG A 240 -11.15 -19.97 -8.33
N ILE A 241 -11.21 -18.85 -9.01
CA ILE A 241 -12.48 -18.19 -9.32
C ILE A 241 -13.06 -18.87 -10.56
N PRO A 242 -14.27 -19.44 -10.52
CA PRO A 242 -14.92 -19.95 -11.72
C PRO A 242 -15.15 -18.82 -12.74
N MET A 243 -14.72 -19.05 -13.97
CA MET A 243 -14.82 -18.08 -15.07
C MET A 243 -15.45 -18.72 -16.30
N SER A 244 -15.88 -17.91 -17.27
CA SER A 244 -16.39 -18.38 -18.56
C SER A 244 -15.35 -19.22 -19.30
N PRO A 245 -15.75 -20.29 -19.99
CA PRO A 245 -14.86 -21.10 -20.81
C PRO A 245 -14.07 -20.24 -21.83
N GLY A 246 -12.77 -20.51 -21.97
CA GLY A 246 -11.92 -19.82 -22.92
C GLY A 246 -11.35 -18.48 -22.43
N PHE A 247 -11.60 -18.08 -21.17
CA PHE A 247 -10.97 -16.94 -20.55
C PHE A 247 -9.95 -17.39 -19.48
N ASP A 248 -8.72 -16.89 -19.56
CA ASP A 248 -7.60 -17.46 -18.81
C ASP A 248 -7.51 -16.94 -17.37
N SER A 249 -7.71 -15.63 -17.14
CA SER A 249 -7.57 -15.02 -15.80
C SER A 249 -8.17 -13.62 -15.72
N VAL A 250 -8.42 -13.14 -14.51
CA VAL A 250 -8.73 -11.73 -14.22
C VAL A 250 -7.50 -11.06 -13.61
N ASN A 251 -7.46 -9.70 -13.64
CA ASN A 251 -6.43 -8.94 -12.97
C ASN A 251 -6.24 -9.42 -11.52
N VAL A 252 -4.99 -9.46 -11.03
CA VAL A 252 -4.65 -10.01 -9.72
C VAL A 252 -5.33 -9.30 -8.56
N ALA A 253 -5.44 -7.97 -8.60
CA ALA A 253 -6.14 -7.22 -7.56
C ALA A 253 -7.66 -7.46 -7.61
N THR A 254 -8.22 -7.69 -8.80
CA THR A 254 -9.62 -8.12 -8.98
C THR A 254 -9.85 -9.52 -8.41
N ALA A 255 -8.94 -10.47 -8.69
CA ALA A 255 -8.99 -11.81 -8.08
C ALA A 255 -8.97 -11.73 -6.55
N GLY A 256 -8.07 -10.91 -5.99
CA GLY A 256 -8.00 -10.64 -4.55
C GLY A 256 -9.30 -10.05 -4.01
N ALA A 257 -9.89 -9.06 -4.70
CA ALA A 257 -11.15 -8.45 -4.28
C ALA A 257 -12.31 -9.47 -4.25
N ILE A 258 -12.42 -10.34 -5.26
CA ILE A 258 -13.46 -11.37 -5.33
C ILE A 258 -13.29 -12.39 -4.18
N ALA A 259 -12.05 -12.84 -3.93
CA ALA A 259 -11.77 -13.79 -2.86
C ALA A 259 -12.05 -13.19 -1.47
N LEU A 260 -11.60 -11.95 -1.24
CA LEU A 260 -11.84 -11.24 0.02
C LEU A 260 -13.33 -10.94 0.24
N ALA A 261 -14.06 -10.54 -0.80
CA ALA A 261 -15.50 -10.30 -0.72
C ALA A 261 -16.28 -11.58 -0.38
N HIS A 262 -15.87 -12.73 -0.94
CA HIS A 262 -16.46 -14.02 -0.60
C HIS A 262 -16.24 -14.35 0.89
N VAL A 263 -15.03 -14.19 1.39
CA VAL A 263 -14.69 -14.42 2.81
C VAL A 263 -15.48 -13.49 3.71
N PHE A 264 -15.49 -12.19 3.42
CA PHE A 264 -16.22 -11.19 4.20
C PHE A 264 -17.74 -11.47 4.24
N SER A 265 -18.34 -11.84 3.10
CA SER A 265 -19.78 -12.17 3.02
C SER A 265 -20.16 -13.43 3.79
N ALA A 266 -19.22 -14.37 3.98
CA ALA A 266 -19.48 -15.58 4.75
C ALA A 266 -19.45 -15.36 6.28
N GLU A 267 -18.88 -14.22 6.72
CA GLU A 267 -18.75 -13.84 8.13
C GLU A 267 -19.81 -12.85 8.61
N HIS A 268 -20.53 -12.22 7.66
CA HIS A 268 -21.52 -11.17 7.91
C HIS A 268 -22.87 -11.48 7.24
#